data_4b51d25a9e55aa3d680cb9abe8401ee6
#
_entry.id   4b51d25a9e55aa3d680cb9abe8401ee6
#
_cell.length_a   1.000
_cell.length_b   1.000
_cell.length_c   1.000
_cell.angle_alpha   90.00
_cell.angle_beta   90.00
_cell.angle_gamma   90.00
#
_symmetry.space_group_name_H-M   'P 1'
#
loop_
_entity.id
_entity.type
_entity.pdbx_description
1 polymer ?
#
loop_
_entity_poly.entity_id
_entity_poly.type
_entity_poly.pdbx_seq_one_letter_code
_entity_poly.pdbx_strand_id
1 'polypeptide(L)'
;GVDGSSSADSASLWLEARQAMLLAKLQNGAAAGTARMALEIATRGGAGCLGRIGEIGEISVGAVGDIAVWSLTGPAFAGAIADPIEAWLRCGPVSAKHTIVNGKSVVENGQLVSNKVDDMLRQHRVLAQQMQSHLG
;
A
#
# COMPACT_ATOMS: atom_id res chain seq x y z
N GLY A 1 -6.24 -8.15 1.57
CA GLY A 1 -5.27 -8.36 0.49
C GLY A 1 -5.82 -7.91 -0.85
N VAL A 2 -4.97 -7.82 -1.84
CA VAL A 2 -5.34 -7.38 -3.20
C VAL A 2 -5.85 -8.51 -4.10
N ASP A 3 -5.94 -9.73 -3.58
CA ASP A 3 -6.29 -10.94 -4.33
C ASP A 3 -5.29 -11.25 -5.48
N GLY A 4 -5.70 -12.06 -6.44
CA GLY A 4 -4.87 -12.41 -7.60
C GLY A 4 -4.92 -11.38 -8.72
N SER A 5 -3.92 -11.39 -9.60
CA SER A 5 -3.81 -10.46 -10.72
C SER A 5 -4.94 -10.58 -11.76
N SER A 6 -5.70 -11.68 -11.74
CA SER A 6 -6.89 -11.86 -12.59
C SER A 6 -8.19 -11.37 -11.94
N SER A 7 -8.17 -11.07 -10.64
CA SER A 7 -9.34 -10.66 -9.86
C SER A 7 -9.26 -9.22 -9.39
N ALA A 8 -8.09 -8.59 -9.46
CA ALA A 8 -7.87 -7.22 -9.02
C ALA A 8 -7.09 -6.44 -10.09
N ASP A 9 -7.59 -5.28 -10.48
CA ASP A 9 -6.97 -4.40 -11.47
C ASP A 9 -5.68 -3.74 -10.96
N SER A 10 -5.50 -3.72 -9.64
CA SER A 10 -4.40 -3.00 -8.99
C SER A 10 -3.85 -3.82 -7.82
N ALA A 11 -2.53 -3.95 -7.75
CA ALA A 11 -1.82 -4.56 -6.63
C ALA A 11 -1.49 -3.52 -5.53
N SER A 12 -2.46 -2.70 -5.15
CA SER A 12 -2.26 -1.60 -4.21
C SER A 12 -3.02 -1.79 -2.91
N LEU A 13 -2.32 -2.18 -1.84
CA LEU A 13 -2.88 -2.25 -0.49
C LEU A 13 -3.40 -0.90 0.02
N TRP A 14 -2.85 0.21 -0.48
CA TRP A 14 -3.36 1.54 -0.17
C TRP A 14 -4.79 1.74 -0.69
N LEU A 15 -5.07 1.31 -1.93
CA LEU A 15 -6.41 1.38 -2.50
C LEU A 15 -7.39 0.50 -1.74
N GLU A 16 -6.97 -0.70 -1.33
CA GLU A 16 -7.79 -1.59 -0.50
C GLU A 16 -8.15 -0.98 0.86
N ALA A 17 -7.17 -0.38 1.53
CA ALA A 17 -7.40 0.31 2.80
C ALA A 17 -8.37 1.50 2.62
N ARG A 18 -8.22 2.27 1.55
CA ARG A 18 -9.12 3.38 1.23
C ARG A 18 -10.53 2.88 0.92
N GLN A 19 -10.67 1.82 0.16
CA GLN A 19 -11.96 1.21 -0.16
C GLN A 19 -12.65 0.68 1.10
N ALA A 20 -11.93 0.00 1.98
CA ALA A 20 -12.45 -0.46 3.26
C ALA A 20 -13.02 0.69 4.11
N MET A 21 -12.28 1.82 4.19
CA MET A 21 -12.77 3.03 4.86
C MET A 21 -14.05 3.57 4.24
N LEU A 22 -14.12 3.66 2.91
CA LEU A 22 -15.28 4.22 2.21
C LEU A 22 -16.51 3.33 2.34
N LEU A 23 -16.35 2.00 2.24
CA LEU A 23 -17.42 1.04 2.43
C LEU A 23 -17.96 1.07 3.87
N ALA A 24 -17.07 1.15 4.86
CA ALA A 24 -17.50 1.29 6.26
C ALA A 24 -18.36 2.54 6.49
N LYS A 25 -17.97 3.68 5.87
CA LYS A 25 -18.76 4.91 5.92
C LYS A 25 -20.12 4.77 5.22
N LEU A 26 -20.14 4.12 4.07
CA LEU A 26 -21.38 3.90 3.32
C LEU A 26 -22.37 3.04 4.11
N GLN A 27 -21.89 1.98 4.75
CA GLN A 27 -22.74 1.03 5.47
C GLN A 27 -23.16 1.50 6.87
N ASN A 28 -22.29 2.23 7.56
CA ASN A 28 -22.46 2.54 8.98
C ASN A 28 -22.50 4.06 9.29
N GLY A 29 -22.55 4.90 8.26
CA GLY A 29 -22.61 6.35 8.39
C GLY A 29 -21.24 7.05 8.40
N ALA A 30 -21.25 8.35 8.24
CA ALA A 30 -20.06 9.17 8.01
C ALA A 30 -19.02 9.13 9.16
N ALA A 31 -19.44 8.86 10.38
CA ALA A 31 -18.57 8.74 11.55
C ALA A 31 -17.84 7.39 11.62
N ALA A 32 -18.36 6.37 10.96
CA ALA A 32 -17.73 5.06 10.89
C ALA A 32 -16.56 5.07 9.87
N GLY A 33 -15.62 4.15 10.03
CA GLY A 33 -14.54 3.96 9.06
C GLY A 33 -13.59 5.16 8.98
N THR A 34 -12.73 5.35 9.99
CA THR A 34 -11.65 6.33 9.93
C THR A 34 -10.47 5.79 9.13
N ALA A 35 -9.58 6.68 8.66
CA ALA A 35 -8.35 6.26 8.01
C ALA A 35 -7.45 5.46 8.96
N ARG A 36 -7.47 5.80 10.26
CA ARG A 36 -6.75 5.06 11.30
C ARG A 36 -7.25 3.62 11.43
N MET A 37 -8.57 3.39 11.47
CA MET A 37 -9.13 2.02 11.49
C MET A 37 -8.72 1.23 10.26
N ALA A 38 -8.76 1.84 9.07
CA ALA A 38 -8.35 1.18 7.83
C ALA A 38 -6.86 0.82 7.83
N LEU A 39 -6.01 1.70 8.35
CA LEU A 39 -4.58 1.45 8.54
C LEU A 39 -4.32 0.31 9.54
N GLU A 40 -5.05 0.28 10.65
CA GLU A 40 -4.97 -0.79 11.65
C GLU A 40 -5.38 -2.15 11.07
N ILE A 41 -6.44 -2.20 10.26
CA ILE A 41 -6.84 -3.41 9.54
C ILE A 41 -5.74 -3.86 8.56
N ALA A 42 -5.16 -2.91 7.81
CA ALA A 42 -4.12 -3.21 6.83
C ALA A 42 -2.77 -3.61 7.44
N THR A 43 -2.54 -3.36 8.73
CA THR A 43 -1.30 -3.64 9.44
C THR A 43 -1.49 -4.70 10.52
N ARG A 44 -1.92 -4.31 11.72
CA ARG A 44 -2.12 -5.22 12.86
C ARG A 44 -3.21 -6.26 12.61
N GLY A 45 -4.28 -5.89 11.91
CA GLY A 45 -5.32 -6.82 11.49
C GLY A 45 -4.76 -7.91 10.56
N GLY A 46 -3.94 -7.53 9.58
CA GLY A 46 -3.22 -8.47 8.72
C GLY A 46 -2.29 -9.40 9.50
N ALA A 47 -1.55 -8.87 10.48
CA ALA A 47 -0.72 -9.66 11.39
C ALA A 47 -1.55 -10.69 12.17
N GLY A 48 -2.74 -10.28 12.64
CA GLY A 48 -3.68 -11.16 13.31
C GLY A 48 -4.16 -12.32 12.43
N CYS A 49 -4.52 -12.04 11.18
CA CYS A 49 -4.91 -13.05 10.21
C CYS A 49 -3.81 -14.08 9.91
N LEU A 50 -2.54 -13.65 9.99
CA LEU A 50 -1.37 -14.51 9.77
C LEU A 50 -0.88 -15.21 11.04
N GLY A 51 -1.50 -14.97 12.21
CA GLY A 51 -1.04 -15.50 13.50
C GLY A 51 0.30 -14.91 13.99
N ARG A 52 0.66 -13.69 13.52
CA ARG A 52 1.96 -13.04 13.77
C ARG A 52 1.84 -11.72 14.53
N ILE A 53 0.87 -11.63 15.46
CA ILE A 53 0.69 -10.45 16.34
C ILE A 53 1.95 -10.24 17.19
N GLY A 54 2.40 -8.97 17.27
CA GLY A 54 3.62 -8.59 17.99
C GLY A 54 4.92 -8.83 17.22
N GLU A 55 4.85 -9.53 16.09
CA GLU A 55 5.99 -9.81 15.23
C GLU A 55 6.05 -8.88 14.01
N ILE A 56 4.88 -8.64 13.37
CA ILE A 56 4.72 -7.75 12.22
C ILE A 56 3.50 -6.84 12.40
N GLY A 57 3.35 -5.84 11.52
CA GLY A 57 2.21 -4.94 11.48
C GLY A 57 2.28 -3.79 12.49
N GLU A 58 3.38 -3.66 13.21
CA GLU A 58 3.63 -2.56 14.15
C GLU A 58 5.13 -2.24 14.23
N ILE A 59 5.44 -1.03 14.69
CA ILE A 59 6.82 -0.61 14.98
C ILE A 59 7.00 -0.70 16.49
N SER A 60 7.57 -1.79 16.96
CA SER A 60 7.84 -2.05 18.37
C SER A 60 9.17 -2.76 18.57
N VAL A 61 9.70 -2.72 19.79
CA VAL A 61 10.94 -3.40 20.12
C VAL A 61 10.73 -4.92 20.02
N GLY A 62 11.56 -5.57 19.22
CA GLY A 62 11.47 -7.03 18.97
C GLY A 62 10.65 -7.40 17.74
N ALA A 63 9.89 -6.49 17.14
CA ALA A 63 9.21 -6.72 15.88
C ALA A 63 10.18 -6.74 14.69
N VAL A 64 9.76 -7.38 13.61
CA VAL A 64 10.49 -7.40 12.33
C VAL A 64 10.62 -5.97 11.79
N GLY A 65 11.76 -5.64 11.22
CA GLY A 65 12.05 -4.34 10.64
C GLY A 65 11.39 -4.13 9.28
N ASP A 66 10.05 -4.20 9.23
CA ASP A 66 9.21 -3.97 8.06
C ASP A 66 8.59 -2.57 8.16
N ILE A 67 9.10 -1.61 7.39
CA ILE A 67 8.73 -0.20 7.50
C ILE A 67 8.45 0.38 6.11
N ALA A 68 7.34 1.07 5.96
CA ALA A 68 7.05 1.89 4.79
C ALA A 68 6.96 3.37 5.18
N VAL A 69 7.59 4.24 4.39
CA VAL A 69 7.66 5.69 4.63
C VAL A 69 7.07 6.40 3.42
N TRP A 70 6.15 7.34 3.66
CA TRP A 70 5.55 8.19 2.63
C TRP A 70 5.90 9.65 2.84
N SER A 71 5.96 10.41 1.75
CA SER A 71 6.09 11.87 1.80
C SER A 71 4.70 12.50 1.58
N LEU A 72 4.31 13.39 2.47
CA LEU A 72 3.06 14.15 2.41
C LEU A 72 3.30 15.64 2.09
N THR A 73 4.32 15.93 1.28
CA THR A 73 4.75 17.32 0.98
C THR A 73 4.20 17.87 -0.34
N GLY A 74 3.52 17.03 -1.14
CA GLY A 74 2.96 17.46 -2.42
C GLY A 74 1.75 18.39 -2.29
N PRO A 75 1.33 19.08 -3.38
CA PRO A 75 0.20 20.00 -3.38
C PRO A 75 -1.11 19.39 -2.86
N ALA A 76 -1.33 18.09 -3.11
CA ALA A 76 -2.52 17.37 -2.63
C ALA A 76 -2.63 17.33 -1.10
N PHE A 77 -1.54 17.52 -0.37
CA PHE A 77 -1.48 17.45 1.09
C PHE A 77 -1.39 18.83 1.76
N ALA A 78 -1.23 19.92 1.01
CA ALA A 78 -0.90 21.24 1.54
C ALA A 78 -1.88 21.77 2.61
N GLY A 79 -3.15 21.39 2.55
CA GLY A 79 -4.18 21.77 3.53
C GLY A 79 -4.61 20.66 4.49
N ALA A 80 -4.00 19.47 4.44
CA ALA A 80 -4.53 18.27 5.10
C ALA A 80 -3.59 17.66 6.15
N ILE A 81 -2.46 18.30 6.46
CA ILE A 81 -1.39 17.73 7.31
C ILE A 81 -1.69 17.76 8.82
N ALA A 82 -2.81 18.34 9.24
CA ALA A 82 -3.22 18.35 10.65
C ALA A 82 -3.44 16.93 11.21
N ASP A 83 -3.93 15.98 10.37
CA ASP A 83 -3.92 14.55 10.66
C ASP A 83 -3.25 13.81 9.49
N PRO A 84 -1.98 13.41 9.65
CA PRO A 84 -1.22 12.80 8.56
C PRO A 84 -1.76 11.43 8.13
N ILE A 85 -2.46 10.69 8.98
CA ILE A 85 -3.06 9.40 8.63
C ILE A 85 -4.29 9.61 7.76
N GLU A 86 -5.17 10.54 8.15
CA GLU A 86 -6.32 10.93 7.32
C GLU A 86 -5.85 11.52 5.98
N ALA A 87 -4.85 12.40 5.99
CA ALA A 87 -4.25 12.97 4.79
C ALA A 87 -3.69 11.88 3.87
N TRP A 88 -2.88 10.96 4.41
CA TRP A 88 -2.29 9.86 3.65
C TRP A 88 -3.35 9.04 2.91
N LEU A 89 -4.43 8.67 3.57
CA LEU A 89 -5.45 7.80 2.97
C LEU A 89 -6.45 8.54 2.09
N ARG A 90 -6.74 9.83 2.37
CA ARG A 90 -7.75 10.60 1.63
C ARG A 90 -7.20 11.35 0.43
N CYS A 91 -6.00 11.93 0.56
CA CYS A 91 -5.43 12.82 -0.45
C CYS A 91 -4.54 12.11 -1.48
N GLY A 92 -4.31 10.78 -1.32
CA GLY A 92 -3.57 9.98 -2.27
C GLY A 92 -4.33 9.63 -3.55
N PRO A 93 -3.79 8.75 -4.39
CA PRO A 93 -2.76 7.73 -4.04
C PRO A 93 -1.34 8.29 -3.94
N VAL A 94 -0.54 7.65 -3.07
CA VAL A 94 0.88 7.95 -2.92
C VAL A 94 1.70 6.66 -2.93
N SER A 95 2.82 6.70 -3.63
CA SER A 95 3.82 5.64 -3.57
C SER A 95 4.70 5.81 -2.33
N ALA A 96 5.17 4.71 -1.76
CA ALA A 96 6.13 4.75 -0.67
C ALA A 96 7.43 5.40 -1.14
N LYS A 97 7.95 6.35 -0.35
CA LYS A 97 9.26 6.95 -0.59
C LYS A 97 10.38 5.98 -0.23
N HIS A 98 10.22 5.25 0.85
CA HIS A 98 11.12 4.18 1.26
C HIS A 98 10.30 2.98 1.72
N THR A 99 10.79 1.78 1.44
CA THR A 99 10.26 0.53 1.98
C THR A 99 11.42 -0.33 2.43
N ILE A 100 11.34 -0.78 3.67
CA ILE A 100 12.32 -1.65 4.32
C ILE A 100 11.61 -2.97 4.63
N VAL A 101 12.20 -4.09 4.28
CA VAL A 101 11.68 -5.43 4.56
C VAL A 101 12.75 -6.21 5.30
N ASN A 102 12.44 -6.68 6.48
CA ASN A 102 13.37 -7.38 7.37
C ASN A 102 14.70 -6.62 7.53
N GLY A 103 14.61 -5.30 7.74
CA GLY A 103 15.75 -4.40 7.90
C GLY A 103 16.53 -4.07 6.63
N LYS A 104 16.10 -4.56 5.45
CA LYS A 104 16.75 -4.28 4.17
C LYS A 104 15.92 -3.33 3.33
N SER A 105 16.53 -2.28 2.78
CA SER A 105 15.86 -1.37 1.86
C SER A 105 15.51 -2.08 0.55
N VAL A 106 14.25 -1.99 0.12
CA VAL A 106 13.75 -2.51 -1.15
C VAL A 106 13.20 -1.41 -2.05
N VAL A 107 12.82 -0.27 -1.46
CA VAL A 107 12.47 0.96 -2.18
C VAL A 107 13.25 2.12 -1.55
N GLU A 108 13.90 2.93 -2.38
CA GLU A 108 14.57 4.17 -2.00
C GLU A 108 14.16 5.30 -2.94
N ASN A 109 13.79 6.43 -2.35
CA ASN A 109 13.33 7.60 -3.11
C ASN A 109 12.23 7.29 -4.15
N GLY A 110 11.34 6.34 -3.82
CA GLY A 110 10.25 5.93 -4.69
C GLY A 110 10.65 4.95 -5.80
N GLN A 111 11.88 4.44 -5.81
CA GLN A 111 12.38 3.50 -6.81
C GLN A 111 12.78 2.17 -6.16
N LEU A 112 12.52 1.07 -6.86
CA LEU A 112 12.98 -0.25 -6.45
C LEU A 112 14.51 -0.32 -6.53
N VAL A 113 15.14 -0.83 -5.47
CA VAL A 113 16.61 -0.95 -5.36
C VAL A 113 17.17 -2.06 -6.27
N SER A 114 16.32 -2.96 -6.76
CA SER A 114 16.75 -4.07 -7.61
C SER A 114 17.24 -3.61 -8.99
N ASN A 115 18.41 -4.05 -9.40
CA ASN A 115 18.97 -3.81 -10.74
C ASN A 115 18.28 -4.62 -11.85
N LYS A 116 17.33 -5.50 -11.52
CA LYS A 116 16.58 -6.34 -12.47
C LYS A 116 15.26 -5.70 -12.93
N VAL A 117 14.87 -4.57 -12.39
CA VAL A 117 13.55 -3.97 -12.63
C VAL A 117 13.37 -3.57 -14.09
N ASP A 118 14.35 -2.92 -14.69
CA ASP A 118 14.26 -2.45 -16.08
C ASP A 118 14.15 -3.62 -17.06
N ASP A 119 14.91 -4.70 -16.84
CA ASP A 119 14.83 -5.91 -17.64
C ASP A 119 13.47 -6.58 -17.51
N MET A 120 12.98 -6.73 -16.30
CA MET A 120 11.67 -7.29 -16.02
C MET A 120 10.55 -6.46 -16.70
N LEU A 121 10.60 -5.15 -16.62
CA LEU A 121 9.60 -4.28 -17.24
C LEU A 121 9.64 -4.37 -18.77
N ARG A 122 10.81 -4.49 -19.38
CA ARG A 122 10.93 -4.70 -20.82
C ARG A 122 10.29 -6.03 -21.24
N GLN A 123 10.64 -7.13 -20.55
CA GLN A 123 10.07 -8.45 -20.82
C GLN A 123 8.54 -8.46 -20.63
N HIS A 124 8.06 -7.85 -19.55
CA HIS A 124 6.63 -7.74 -19.26
C HIS A 124 5.87 -7.03 -20.39
N ARG A 125 6.40 -5.92 -20.92
CA ARG A 125 5.76 -5.19 -22.04
C ARG A 125 5.66 -6.06 -23.30
N VAL A 126 6.72 -6.78 -23.63
CA VAL A 126 6.73 -7.68 -24.79
C VAL A 126 5.68 -8.78 -24.64
N LEU A 127 5.64 -9.43 -23.48
CA LEU A 127 4.65 -10.48 -23.19
C LEU A 127 3.21 -9.93 -23.23
N ALA A 128 2.98 -8.78 -22.65
CA ALA A 128 1.66 -8.12 -22.67
C ALA A 128 1.19 -7.83 -24.11
N GLN A 129 2.08 -7.31 -24.96
CA GLN A 129 1.77 -7.08 -26.38
C GLN A 129 1.46 -8.38 -27.13
N GLN A 130 2.22 -9.45 -26.90
CA GLN A 130 1.96 -10.76 -27.48
C GLN A 130 0.59 -11.30 -27.06
N MET A 131 0.26 -11.21 -25.75
CA MET A 131 -1.06 -11.65 -25.27
C MET A 131 -2.20 -10.86 -25.91
N GLN A 132 -2.06 -9.53 -26.01
CA GLN A 132 -3.08 -8.67 -26.62
C GLN A 132 -3.27 -8.94 -28.10
N SER A 133 -2.21 -9.28 -28.83
CA SER A 133 -2.32 -9.61 -30.28
C SER A 133 -3.07 -10.90 -30.57
N HIS A 134 -3.26 -11.77 -29.57
CA HIS A 134 -4.05 -13.00 -29.70
C HIS A 134 -5.53 -12.81 -29.34
N LEU A 135 -5.91 -11.63 -28.83
CA LEU A 135 -7.29 -11.32 -28.44
C LEU A 135 -8.07 -10.53 -29.51
N GLY A 136 -7.41 -10.12 -30.57
CA GLY A 136 -7.99 -9.46 -31.75
C GLY A 136 -7.95 -10.36 -32.94
#